data_afa6d6d34e83356abd655f433c049009
#
_entry.id   afa6d6d34e83356abd655f433c049009
#
_cell.length_a   1.000
_cell.length_b   1.000
_cell.length_c   1.000
_cell.angle_alpha   90.00
_cell.angle_beta   90.00
_cell.angle_gamma   90.00
#
_symmetry.space_group_name_H-M   'P 1'
#
loop_
_entity.id
_entity.type
_entity.pdbx_description
1 polymer ?
#
loop_
_entity_poly.entity_id
_entity_poly.type
_entity_poly.pdbx_seq_one_letter_code
_entity_poly.pdbx_strand_id
1 'polypeptide(L)'
;ADSRNIAAVFGREHKNVLASIAALDCSPDFTRLNFQPSTYRDRTGRELPCVTMTKDGFVFLVMGFTGANAARFKEAYIARFN
;
A
#
# COMPACT_ATOMS: atom_id res chain seq x y z
N ALA A 1 7.42 -3.81 -0.03
CA ALA A 1 6.56 -3.30 1.05
C ALA A 1 5.35 -4.20 1.23
N ASP A 2 4.83 -4.25 2.44
CA ASP A 2 3.69 -5.08 2.81
C ASP A 2 2.52 -4.18 3.18
N SER A 3 1.31 -4.55 2.77
CA SER A 3 0.10 -3.76 3.04
C SER A 3 -0.12 -3.51 4.53
N ARG A 4 0.30 -4.42 5.41
CA ARG A 4 0.18 -4.24 6.87
C ARG A 4 1.10 -3.13 7.38
N ASN A 5 2.31 -3.04 6.85
CA ASN A 5 3.24 -1.97 7.22
C ASN A 5 2.72 -0.61 6.76
N ILE A 6 2.13 -0.56 5.58
CA ILE A 6 1.53 0.67 5.06
C ILE A 6 0.38 1.11 5.96
N ALA A 7 -0.46 0.18 6.37
CA ALA A 7 -1.56 0.49 7.29
C ALA A 7 -1.04 1.12 8.59
N ALA A 8 0.01 0.54 9.16
CA ALA A 8 0.60 1.04 10.40
C ALA A 8 1.22 2.42 10.22
N VAL A 9 2.01 2.62 9.16
CA VAL A 9 2.74 3.87 8.92
C VAL A 9 1.78 5.03 8.65
N PHE A 10 0.71 4.78 7.91
CA PHE A 10 -0.22 5.84 7.51
C PHE A 10 -1.46 5.92 8.39
N GLY A 11 -1.49 5.15 9.50
CA GLY A 11 -2.59 5.21 10.46
C GLY A 11 -3.92 4.78 9.88
N ARG A 12 -3.92 3.76 9.02
CA ARG A 12 -5.12 3.24 8.35
C ARG A 12 -5.39 1.81 8.80
N GLU A 13 -6.65 1.42 8.76
CA GLU A 13 -6.99 0.01 8.97
C GLU A 13 -6.55 -0.82 7.77
N HIS A 14 -6.01 -2.01 8.04
CA HIS A 14 -5.49 -2.90 6.99
C HIS A 14 -6.56 -3.24 5.95
N LYS A 15 -7.79 -3.49 6.39
CA LYS A 15 -8.90 -3.78 5.46
C LYS A 15 -9.13 -2.64 4.46
N ASN A 16 -8.93 -1.39 4.90
CA ASN A 16 -9.10 -0.22 4.05
C ASN A 16 -7.94 -0.08 3.07
N VAL A 17 -6.72 -0.44 3.49
CA VAL A 17 -5.58 -0.48 2.58
C VAL A 17 -5.79 -1.51 1.49
N LEU A 18 -6.27 -2.70 1.84
CA LEU A 18 -6.59 -3.74 0.86
C LEU A 18 -7.66 -3.30 -0.13
N ALA A 19 -8.70 -2.61 0.37
CA ALA A 19 -9.76 -2.08 -0.49
C ALA A 19 -9.21 -0.99 -1.44
N SER A 20 -8.32 -0.15 -0.94
CA SER A 20 -7.67 0.88 -1.78
C SER A 20 -6.85 0.26 -2.90
N ILE A 21 -6.10 -0.81 -2.61
CA ILE A 21 -5.32 -1.52 -3.62
C ILE A 21 -6.26 -2.10 -4.69
N ALA A 22 -7.35 -2.73 -4.27
CA ALA A 22 -8.30 -3.33 -5.20
C ALA A 22 -9.00 -2.29 -6.09
N ALA A 23 -9.12 -1.04 -5.61
CA ALA A 23 -9.79 0.05 -6.32
C ALA A 23 -8.85 0.89 -7.18
N LEU A 24 -7.55 0.57 -7.22
CA LEU A 24 -6.60 1.36 -8.01
C LEU A 24 -6.91 1.27 -9.50
N ASP A 25 -6.86 2.42 -10.17
CA ASP A 25 -7.11 2.57 -11.59
C ASP A 25 -5.85 2.41 -12.43
N CYS A 26 -4.97 1.52 -12.03
CA CYS A 26 -3.78 1.21 -12.83
C CYS A 26 -4.10 0.10 -13.84
N SER A 27 -3.26 0.00 -14.86
CA SER A 27 -3.43 -1.04 -15.87
C SER A 27 -3.27 -2.44 -15.26
N PRO A 28 -3.87 -3.48 -15.87
CA PRO A 28 -3.67 -4.86 -15.39
C PRO A 28 -2.20 -5.27 -15.35
N ASP A 29 -1.39 -4.83 -16.32
CA ASP A 29 0.04 -5.13 -16.32
C ASP A 29 0.76 -4.47 -15.15
N PHE A 30 0.46 -3.22 -14.85
CA PHE A 30 1.06 -2.54 -13.70
C PHE A 30 0.68 -3.26 -12.41
N THR A 31 -0.59 -3.64 -12.25
CA THR A 31 -1.07 -4.37 -11.08
C THR A 31 -0.32 -5.69 -10.92
N ARG A 32 -0.21 -6.47 -11.99
CA ARG A 32 0.45 -7.77 -11.96
C ARG A 32 1.92 -7.68 -11.59
N LEU A 33 2.61 -6.65 -12.08
CA LEU A 33 4.04 -6.49 -11.86
C LEU A 33 4.38 -5.90 -10.49
N ASN A 34 3.46 -5.14 -9.89
CA ASN A 34 3.78 -4.33 -8.72
C ASN A 34 3.02 -4.73 -7.46
N PHE A 35 1.98 -5.55 -7.54
CA PHE A 35 1.20 -5.99 -6.39
C PHE A 35 1.05 -7.50 -6.42
N GLN A 36 1.45 -8.15 -5.33
CA GLN A 36 1.39 -9.60 -5.22
C GLN A 36 0.51 -10.00 -4.05
N PRO A 37 -0.63 -10.68 -4.29
CA PRO A 37 -1.42 -11.24 -3.20
C PRO A 37 -0.60 -12.24 -2.38
N SER A 38 -0.75 -12.18 -1.07
CA SER A 38 -0.07 -13.07 -0.14
C SER A 38 -0.96 -13.30 1.07
N THR A 39 -0.48 -14.06 2.04
CA THR A 39 -1.19 -14.33 3.28
C THR A 39 -0.25 -14.17 4.46
N TYR A 40 -0.84 -13.95 5.64
CA TYR A 40 -0.11 -13.97 6.90
C TYR A 40 -0.96 -14.67 7.96
N ARG A 41 -0.35 -15.10 9.04
CA ARG A 41 -1.05 -15.72 10.16
C ARG A 41 -1.20 -14.70 11.29
N ASP A 42 -2.43 -14.61 11.83
CA ASP A 42 -2.68 -13.78 13.00
C ASP A 42 -2.33 -14.54 14.28
N ARG A 43 -2.60 -13.95 15.44
CA ARG A 43 -2.34 -14.55 16.74
C ARG A 43 -3.06 -15.87 16.96
N THR A 44 -4.23 -16.06 16.33
CA THR A 44 -5.04 -17.24 16.47
C THR A 44 -4.64 -18.34 15.49
N GLY A 45 -3.67 -18.07 14.62
CA GLY A 45 -3.21 -19.00 13.60
C GLY A 45 -4.03 -19.00 12.32
N ARG A 46 -4.98 -18.07 12.17
CA ARG A 46 -5.75 -17.94 10.93
C ARG A 46 -4.91 -17.31 9.83
N GLU A 47 -5.05 -17.85 8.63
CA GLU A 47 -4.48 -17.21 7.45
C GLU A 47 -5.39 -16.08 7.00
N LEU A 48 -4.81 -14.90 6.84
CA LEU A 48 -5.51 -13.70 6.39
C LEU A 48 -4.80 -13.11 5.18
N PRO A 49 -5.53 -12.41 4.29
CA PRO A 49 -4.92 -11.86 3.09
C PRO A 49 -4.06 -10.64 3.42
N CYS A 50 -3.00 -10.50 2.64
CA CYS A 50 -2.20 -9.26 2.57
C CYS A 50 -1.70 -9.12 1.15
N VAL A 51 -1.03 -7.99 0.87
CA VAL A 51 -0.44 -7.72 -0.44
C VAL A 51 0.99 -7.23 -0.23
N THR A 52 1.92 -7.87 -0.92
CA THR A 52 3.27 -7.33 -1.04
C THR A 52 3.36 -6.50 -2.30
N MET A 53 4.20 -5.48 -2.31
CA MET A 53 4.29 -4.59 -3.44
C MET A 53 5.71 -4.06 -3.63
N THR A 54 6.01 -3.68 -4.85
CA THR A 54 7.26 -3.04 -5.19
C THR A 54 7.25 -1.59 -4.72
N LYS A 55 8.42 -0.92 -4.82
CA LYS A 55 8.50 0.50 -4.57
C LYS A 55 7.54 1.30 -5.46
N ASP A 56 7.45 0.95 -6.73
CA ASP A 56 6.55 1.65 -7.67
C ASP A 56 5.09 1.45 -7.28
N GLY A 57 4.71 0.24 -6.87
CA GLY A 57 3.36 -0.02 -6.38
C GLY A 57 3.05 0.77 -5.12
N PHE A 58 3.99 0.82 -4.19
CA PHE A 58 3.87 1.61 -2.97
C PHE A 58 3.65 3.09 -3.29
N VAL A 59 4.46 3.66 -4.16
CA VAL A 59 4.34 5.08 -4.53
C VAL A 59 2.98 5.35 -5.18
N PHE A 60 2.57 4.50 -6.11
CA PHE A 60 1.29 4.66 -6.78
C PHE A 60 0.12 4.64 -5.78
N LEU A 61 0.15 3.71 -4.85
CA LEU A 61 -0.89 3.58 -3.82
C LEU A 61 -0.95 4.82 -2.93
N VAL A 62 0.20 5.24 -2.39
CA VAL A 62 0.26 6.33 -1.41
C VAL A 62 -0.06 7.67 -2.03
N MET A 63 0.20 7.87 -3.31
CA MET A 63 -0.20 9.10 -4.00
C MET A 63 -1.71 9.32 -4.00
N GLY A 64 -2.49 8.25 -3.84
CA GLY A 64 -3.94 8.34 -3.70
C GLY A 64 -4.42 8.55 -2.25
N PHE A 65 -3.53 8.48 -1.28
CA PHE A 65 -3.90 8.66 0.12
C PHE A 65 -4.03 10.14 0.45
N THR A 66 -4.85 10.43 1.48
CA THR A 66 -5.01 11.76 2.06
C THR A 66 -4.55 11.75 3.51
N GLY A 67 -4.48 12.93 4.12
CA GLY A 67 -4.10 13.06 5.52
C GLY A 67 -2.65 13.52 5.70
N ALA A 68 -2.29 13.85 6.95
CA ALA A 68 -1.01 14.48 7.26
C ALA A 68 0.19 13.59 6.96
N ASN A 69 0.10 12.29 7.27
CA ASN A 69 1.21 11.37 7.02
C ASN A 69 1.44 11.18 5.52
N ALA A 70 0.37 11.08 4.74
CA ALA A 70 0.47 10.99 3.29
C ALA A 70 1.03 12.26 2.68
N ALA A 71 0.62 13.43 3.19
CA ALA A 71 1.14 14.71 2.73
C ALA A 71 2.65 14.82 2.97
N ARG A 72 3.11 14.43 4.16
CA ARG A 72 4.56 14.43 4.45
C ARG A 72 5.34 13.51 3.51
N PHE A 73 4.79 12.34 3.22
CA PHE A 73 5.43 11.43 2.27
C PHE A 73 5.52 12.06 0.88
N LYS A 74 4.43 12.66 0.41
CA LYS A 74 4.39 13.28 -0.93
C LYS A 74 5.38 14.43 -1.05
N GLU A 75 5.46 15.28 -0.04
CA GLU A 75 6.40 16.38 0.00
C GLU A 75 7.85 15.91 -0.02
N ALA A 76 8.15 14.89 0.80
CA ALA A 76 9.50 14.32 0.84
C ALA A 76 9.88 13.66 -0.49
N TYR A 77 8.92 12.97 -1.11
CA TYR A 77 9.14 12.33 -2.41
C TYR A 77 9.46 13.37 -3.49
N ILE A 78 8.66 14.43 -3.55
CA ILE A 78 8.86 15.52 -4.51
C ILE A 78 10.21 16.20 -4.28
N ALA A 79 10.54 16.50 -3.03
CA ALA A 79 11.81 17.16 -2.69
C ALA A 79 13.02 16.32 -3.11
N ARG A 80 12.91 15.01 -3.03
CA ARG A 80 13.99 14.09 -3.39
C ARG A 80 14.35 14.14 -4.88
N PHE A 81 13.39 14.49 -5.73
CA PHE A 81 13.57 14.50 -7.18
C PHE A 81 13.71 15.92 -7.75
N ASN A 82 13.77 16.91 -6.89
CA ASN A 82 14.06 18.31 -7.27
C ASN A 82 15.45 18.69 -6.74
#